data_8430bd24361997c644c3f05003d083ab
#
_entry.id   8430bd24361997c644c3f05003d083ab
#
_cell.length_a   1.000
_cell.length_b   1.000
_cell.length_c   1.000
_cell.angle_alpha   90.00
_cell.angle_beta   90.00
_cell.angle_gamma   90.00
#
_symmetry.space_group_name_H-M   'P 1'
#
loop_
_entity.id
_entity.type
_entity.pdbx_description
1 polymer ?
#
loop_
_entity_poly.entity_id
_entity_poly.type
_entity_poly.pdbx_seq_one_letter_code
_entity_poly.pdbx_strand_id
1 'polypeptide(L)'
;MEIVFPRLFFTGNRLLGERVENVSRTLGDLRGIFADVDAFSRMPQNMPAYEVSSFLPEQEGTPGGLYFGITYLHPGKVGNEYFMTKGHFHANIDRAEFYWGLEGEGMLILMDQLRRVWAERIFPGSLHY
;
A
#
# COMPACT_ATOMS: atom_id res chain seq x y z
N MET A 1 -31.22 -19.05 14.37
CA MET A 1 -30.30 -18.16 13.64
C MET A 1 -29.40 -17.52 14.67
N GLU A 2 -28.11 -17.72 14.56
CA GLU A 2 -27.11 -17.09 15.44
C GLU A 2 -26.66 -15.78 14.80
N ILE A 3 -26.55 -14.71 15.58
CA ILE A 3 -26.03 -13.42 15.15
C ILE A 3 -24.65 -13.25 15.79
N VAL A 4 -23.61 -13.17 14.97
CA VAL A 4 -22.23 -13.00 15.42
C VAL A 4 -21.70 -11.63 15.00
N PHE A 5 -20.75 -11.10 15.76
CA PHE A 5 -20.07 -9.87 15.40
C PHE A 5 -19.10 -10.10 14.22
N PRO A 6 -18.91 -9.07 13.36
CA PRO A 6 -17.92 -9.17 12.29
C PRO A 6 -16.51 -9.34 12.88
N ARG A 7 -15.68 -10.11 12.18
CA ARG A 7 -14.28 -10.34 12.60
C ARG A 7 -13.35 -9.19 12.24
N LEU A 8 -13.80 -8.29 11.38
CA LEU A 8 -13.02 -7.20 10.83
C LEU A 8 -13.79 -5.90 10.94
N PHE A 9 -13.11 -4.84 11.37
CA PHE A 9 -13.67 -3.51 11.52
C PHE A 9 -12.78 -2.49 10.82
N PHE A 10 -13.41 -1.52 10.19
CA PHE A 10 -12.71 -0.36 9.66
C PHE A 10 -13.25 0.89 10.37
N THR A 11 -12.41 1.54 11.16
CA THR A 11 -12.80 2.74 11.93
C THR A 11 -11.59 3.65 12.14
N GLY A 12 -11.81 4.97 12.08
CA GLY A 12 -10.74 5.95 12.26
C GLY A 12 -9.57 5.73 11.28
N ASN A 13 -9.87 5.38 10.03
CA ASN A 13 -8.89 5.01 8.99
C ASN A 13 -7.96 3.86 9.41
N ARG A 14 -8.41 2.97 10.28
CA ARG A 14 -7.65 1.80 10.73
C ARG A 14 -8.43 0.51 10.50
N LEU A 15 -7.70 -0.51 10.10
CA LEU A 15 -8.18 -1.87 10.02
C LEU A 15 -7.92 -2.58 11.35
N LEU A 16 -8.97 -3.08 11.98
CA LEU A 16 -8.92 -3.76 13.27
C LEU A 16 -9.64 -5.09 13.18
N GLY A 17 -9.16 -6.08 13.90
CA GLY A 17 -9.80 -7.39 13.99
C GLY A 17 -8.81 -8.51 14.22
N GLU A 18 -9.36 -9.71 14.34
CA GLU A 18 -8.56 -10.93 14.41
C GLU A 18 -7.84 -11.16 13.07
N ARG A 19 -6.57 -11.59 13.13
CA ARG A 19 -5.75 -11.90 11.96
C ARG A 19 -5.40 -10.69 11.09
N VAL A 20 -5.54 -9.46 11.60
CA VAL A 20 -4.97 -8.29 10.94
C VAL A 20 -3.46 -8.29 11.16
N GLU A 21 -2.72 -8.31 10.08
CA GLU A 21 -1.26 -8.22 10.08
C GLU A 21 -0.83 -6.78 9.82
N ASN A 22 0.18 -6.32 10.55
CA ASN A 22 0.72 -4.97 10.41
C ASN A 22 2.19 -5.07 10.04
N VAL A 23 2.57 -4.37 8.98
CA VAL A 23 3.94 -4.29 8.49
C VAL A 23 4.33 -2.83 8.38
N SER A 24 5.46 -2.44 8.98
CA SER A 24 6.05 -1.12 8.83
C SER A 24 7.30 -1.22 7.95
N ARG A 25 7.51 -0.21 7.11
CA ARG A 25 8.69 -0.07 6.27
C ARG A 25 9.37 1.27 6.53
N THR A 26 10.67 1.22 6.72
CA THR A 26 11.52 2.39 6.89
C THR A 26 12.17 2.78 5.55
N LEU A 27 12.84 3.93 5.51
CA LEU A 27 13.66 4.30 4.35
C LEU A 27 14.75 3.26 4.07
N GLY A 28 15.36 2.68 5.11
CA GLY A 28 16.35 1.62 4.95
C GLY A 28 15.85 0.41 4.18
N ASP A 29 14.56 0.06 4.33
CA ASP A 29 13.90 -1.03 3.59
C ASP A 29 13.69 -0.69 2.10
N LEU A 30 13.78 0.59 1.74
CA LEU A 30 13.61 1.12 0.38
C LEU A 30 14.94 1.42 -0.32
N ARG A 31 16.04 0.88 0.19
CA ARG A 31 17.36 1.04 -0.43
C ARG A 31 17.35 0.60 -1.90
N GLY A 32 17.88 1.46 -2.77
CA GLY A 32 17.97 1.20 -4.20
C GLY A 32 16.71 1.54 -5.00
N ILE A 33 15.67 2.10 -4.36
CA ILE A 33 14.44 2.54 -5.05
C ILE A 33 14.56 4.00 -5.54
N PHE A 34 15.16 4.87 -4.73
CA PHE A 34 15.35 6.28 -5.06
C PHE A 34 16.54 6.49 -6.01
N ALA A 35 16.36 7.36 -6.99
CA ALA A 35 17.39 7.68 -7.98
C ALA A 35 18.51 8.56 -7.35
N ASP A 36 18.14 9.47 -6.43
CA ASP A 36 19.12 10.31 -5.72
C ASP A 36 19.72 9.55 -4.54
N VAL A 37 20.75 8.75 -4.85
CA VAL A 37 21.46 7.91 -3.86
C VAL A 37 22.15 8.75 -2.80
N ASP A 38 22.67 9.94 -3.15
CA ASP A 38 23.35 10.84 -2.22
C ASP A 38 22.37 11.45 -1.23
N ALA A 39 21.22 11.95 -1.71
CA ALA A 39 20.15 12.41 -0.84
C ALA A 39 19.65 11.29 0.09
N PHE A 40 19.45 10.09 -0.45
CA PHE A 40 19.02 8.93 0.31
C PHE A 40 20.02 8.58 1.43
N SER A 41 21.32 8.60 1.13
CA SER A 41 22.36 8.25 2.10
C SER A 41 22.42 9.20 3.30
N ARG A 42 21.99 10.46 3.12
CA ARG A 42 21.94 11.49 4.18
C ARG A 42 20.68 11.42 5.05
N MET A 43 19.68 10.62 4.65
CA MET A 43 18.43 10.48 5.40
C MET A 43 18.58 9.45 6.56
N PRO A 44 17.86 9.65 7.68
CA PRO A 44 17.78 8.64 8.72
C PRO A 44 17.16 7.35 8.17
N GLN A 45 17.92 6.27 8.15
CA GLN A 45 17.47 5.00 7.56
C GLN A 45 16.34 4.33 8.35
N ASN A 46 16.14 4.69 9.61
CA ASN A 46 15.06 4.22 10.46
C ASN A 46 13.78 5.08 10.38
N MET A 47 13.77 6.12 9.52
CA MET A 47 12.60 6.96 9.31
C MET A 47 11.46 6.13 8.70
N PRO A 48 10.25 6.16 9.27
CA PRO A 48 9.10 5.48 8.70
C PRO A 48 8.78 6.01 7.30
N ALA A 49 8.60 5.11 6.34
CA ALA A 49 8.21 5.43 4.97
C ALA A 49 6.73 5.10 4.73
N TYR A 50 6.30 3.90 5.10
CA TYR A 50 4.90 3.50 5.05
C TYR A 50 4.60 2.33 5.97
N GLU A 51 3.32 2.17 6.27
CA GLU A 51 2.76 1.06 7.04
C GLU A 51 1.63 0.42 6.25
N VAL A 52 1.50 -0.90 6.38
CA VAL A 52 0.43 -1.67 5.77
C VAL A 52 -0.26 -2.49 6.85
N SER A 53 -1.58 -2.35 6.94
CA SER A 53 -2.42 -3.27 7.70
C SER A 53 -3.21 -4.11 6.72
N SER A 54 -3.14 -5.43 6.83
CA SER A 54 -3.79 -6.34 5.89
C SER A 54 -4.55 -7.45 6.61
N PHE A 55 -5.60 -7.90 5.95
CA PHE A 55 -6.41 -9.03 6.35
C PHE A 55 -6.52 -10.02 5.18
N LEU A 56 -5.98 -11.20 5.40
CA LEU A 56 -6.02 -12.31 4.46
C LEU A 56 -6.86 -13.43 5.07
N PRO A 57 -8.15 -13.53 4.74
CA PRO A 57 -9.03 -14.53 5.34
C PRO A 57 -8.66 -15.95 4.91
N GLU A 58 -8.13 -16.10 3.70
CA GLU A 58 -7.78 -17.38 3.07
C GLU A 58 -6.31 -17.36 2.62
N GLN A 59 -5.78 -18.55 2.36
CA GLN A 59 -4.44 -18.67 1.79
C GLN A 59 -4.38 -17.96 0.44
N GLU A 60 -3.26 -17.29 0.16
CA GLU A 60 -3.03 -16.66 -1.12
C GLU A 60 -3.21 -17.64 -2.28
N GLY A 61 -3.96 -17.23 -3.31
CA GLY A 61 -4.28 -18.08 -4.45
C GLY A 61 -5.60 -18.84 -4.35
N THR A 62 -6.27 -18.84 -3.20
CA THR A 62 -7.59 -19.47 -3.03
C THR A 62 -8.61 -18.83 -3.97
N PRO A 63 -9.31 -19.60 -4.84
CA PRO A 63 -10.37 -19.07 -5.69
C PRO A 63 -11.47 -18.38 -4.85
N GLY A 64 -11.85 -17.15 -5.22
CA GLY A 64 -12.83 -16.36 -4.49
C GLY A 64 -12.28 -15.70 -3.22
N GLY A 65 -11.02 -15.92 -2.87
CA GLY A 65 -10.35 -15.21 -1.78
C GLY A 65 -10.23 -13.71 -2.10
N LEU A 66 -10.68 -12.87 -1.16
CA LEU A 66 -10.57 -11.42 -1.25
C LEU A 66 -9.65 -10.93 -0.14
N TYR A 67 -8.63 -10.15 -0.52
CA TYR A 67 -7.74 -9.49 0.41
C TYR A 67 -8.20 -8.07 0.65
N PHE A 68 -8.08 -7.64 1.90
CA PHE A 68 -8.36 -6.26 2.27
C PHE A 68 -7.15 -5.69 3.00
N GLY A 69 -6.75 -4.49 2.60
CA GLY A 69 -5.61 -3.81 3.21
C GLY A 69 -5.76 -2.31 3.21
N ILE A 70 -5.00 -1.66 4.08
CA ILE A 70 -4.85 -0.22 4.10
C ILE A 70 -3.36 0.11 4.17
N THR A 71 -2.94 1.07 3.37
CA THR A 71 -1.58 1.59 3.36
C THR A 71 -1.56 3.02 3.85
N TYR A 72 -0.70 3.28 4.82
CA TYR A 72 -0.34 4.62 5.28
C TYR A 72 1.00 4.99 4.70
N LEU A 73 1.01 5.89 3.74
CA LEU A 73 2.23 6.47 3.20
C LEU A 73 2.56 7.74 3.97
N HIS A 74 3.70 7.76 4.66
CA HIS A 74 4.15 8.95 5.37
C HIS A 74 4.59 10.04 4.38
N PRO A 75 4.29 11.31 4.64
CA PRO A 75 4.75 12.40 3.80
C PRO A 75 6.26 12.58 3.93
N GLY A 76 6.92 12.82 2.82
CA GLY A 76 8.36 13.07 2.81
C GLY A 76 8.96 13.03 1.42
N LYS A 77 10.24 13.38 1.33
CA LYS A 77 11.02 13.33 0.09
C LYS A 77 12.45 12.85 0.37
N VAL A 78 13.00 12.19 -0.64
CA VAL A 78 14.43 11.97 -0.82
C VAL A 78 14.87 12.78 -2.02
N GLY A 79 15.64 13.84 -1.79
CA GLY A 79 15.91 14.81 -2.84
C GLY A 79 14.61 15.41 -3.40
N ASN A 80 14.33 15.18 -4.68
CA ASN A 80 13.12 15.62 -5.36
C ASN A 80 12.03 14.54 -5.46
N GLU A 81 12.30 13.32 -5.01
CA GLU A 81 11.37 12.20 -5.10
C GLU A 81 10.55 12.09 -3.82
N TYR A 82 9.23 11.98 -3.95
CA TYR A 82 8.37 11.71 -2.80
C TYR A 82 8.59 10.31 -2.24
N PHE A 83 8.30 10.13 -0.96
CA PHE A 83 8.22 8.79 -0.39
C PHE A 83 7.22 7.97 -1.18
N MET A 84 7.54 6.68 -1.34
CA MET A 84 6.75 5.75 -2.12
C MET A 84 6.71 4.37 -1.47
N THR A 85 5.73 3.59 -1.81
CA THR A 85 5.71 2.17 -1.49
C THR A 85 6.60 1.42 -2.48
N LYS A 86 7.08 0.25 -2.06
CA LYS A 86 7.78 -0.64 -2.98
C LYS A 86 6.76 -1.24 -3.96
N GLY A 87 6.90 -0.90 -5.24
CA GLY A 87 6.06 -1.45 -6.30
C GLY A 87 6.23 -2.97 -6.45
N HIS A 88 5.18 -3.63 -6.94
CA HIS A 88 5.19 -5.06 -7.24
C HIS A 88 4.25 -5.37 -8.40
N PHE A 89 4.44 -6.52 -9.00
CA PHE A 89 3.46 -7.12 -9.91
C PHE A 89 2.75 -8.25 -9.16
N HIS A 90 1.48 -8.45 -9.44
CA HIS A 90 0.76 -9.59 -8.90
C HIS A 90 1.35 -10.89 -9.45
N ALA A 91 1.50 -11.89 -8.60
CA ALA A 91 1.97 -13.22 -9.01
C ALA A 91 1.01 -13.86 -10.03
N ASN A 92 -0.28 -13.56 -9.92
CA ASN A 92 -1.28 -13.89 -10.91
C ASN A 92 -1.77 -12.61 -11.59
N ILE A 93 -1.46 -12.44 -12.87
CA ILE A 93 -1.79 -11.25 -13.67
C ILE A 93 -3.29 -11.05 -13.91
N ASP A 94 -4.10 -12.08 -13.73
CA ASP A 94 -5.56 -12.03 -13.91
C ASP A 94 -6.29 -11.51 -12.65
N ARG A 95 -5.55 -11.06 -11.65
CA ARG A 95 -6.13 -10.46 -10.44
C ARG A 95 -6.34 -8.97 -10.63
N ALA A 96 -7.54 -8.54 -10.32
CA ALA A 96 -7.87 -7.14 -10.20
C ALA A 96 -7.53 -6.62 -8.80
N GLU A 97 -7.26 -5.34 -8.74
CA GLU A 97 -7.02 -4.60 -7.51
C GLU A 97 -7.84 -3.33 -7.52
N PHE A 98 -8.32 -2.92 -6.35
CA PHE A 98 -9.12 -1.74 -6.19
C PHE A 98 -8.54 -0.85 -5.10
N TYR A 99 -8.29 0.42 -5.42
CA TYR A 99 -7.81 1.40 -4.46
C TYR A 99 -8.87 2.45 -4.18
N TRP A 100 -8.94 2.84 -2.93
CA TRP A 100 -9.79 3.92 -2.45
C TRP A 100 -8.97 4.91 -1.64
N GLY A 101 -8.92 6.16 -2.12
CA GLY A 101 -8.28 7.26 -1.39
C GLY A 101 -9.12 7.65 -0.17
N LEU A 102 -8.54 7.58 1.01
CA LEU A 102 -9.23 7.88 2.27
C LEU A 102 -8.84 9.24 2.82
N GLU A 103 -7.55 9.56 2.81
CA GLU A 103 -6.99 10.76 3.40
C GLU A 103 -5.72 11.18 2.65
N GLY A 104 -5.43 12.49 2.65
CA GLY A 104 -4.24 13.03 2.01
C GLY A 104 -4.33 13.06 0.49
N GLU A 105 -3.20 13.29 -0.14
CA GLU A 105 -3.06 13.31 -1.59
C GLU A 105 -1.79 12.57 -2.02
N GLY A 106 -1.87 11.87 -3.13
CA GLY A 106 -0.76 11.11 -3.68
C GLY A 106 -0.95 10.76 -5.15
N MET A 107 -0.06 9.91 -5.63
CA MET A 107 -0.11 9.37 -6.99
C MET A 107 -0.03 7.85 -6.94
N LEU A 108 -0.96 7.18 -7.59
CA LEU A 108 -0.89 5.76 -7.89
C LEU A 108 -0.20 5.60 -9.25
N ILE A 109 0.97 4.99 -9.25
CA ILE A 109 1.72 4.70 -10.47
C ILE A 109 1.39 3.28 -10.91
N LEU A 110 0.85 3.16 -12.09
CA LEU A 110 0.39 1.90 -12.67
C LEU A 110 1.22 1.55 -13.91
N MET A 111 1.43 0.26 -14.13
CA MET A 111 2.14 -0.26 -15.30
C MET A 111 1.41 -1.50 -15.82
N ASP A 112 1.13 -1.51 -17.11
CA ASP A 112 0.55 -2.70 -17.76
C ASP A 112 1.62 -3.72 -18.23
N GLN A 113 1.17 -4.82 -18.79
CA GLN A 113 2.03 -5.89 -19.31
C GLN A 113 2.89 -5.44 -20.49
N LEU A 114 2.49 -4.39 -21.21
CA LEU A 114 3.26 -3.78 -22.31
C LEU A 114 4.24 -2.71 -21.81
N ARG A 115 4.39 -2.59 -20.47
CA ARG A 115 5.23 -1.60 -19.81
C ARG A 115 4.82 -0.15 -20.10
N ARG A 116 3.58 0.10 -20.45
CA ARG A 116 3.04 1.45 -20.50
C ARG A 116 2.75 1.89 -19.06
N VAL A 117 3.24 3.06 -18.73
CA VAL A 117 3.11 3.62 -17.37
C VAL A 117 2.20 4.82 -17.41
N TRP A 118 1.31 4.91 -16.43
CA TRP A 118 0.52 6.12 -16.18
C TRP A 118 0.39 6.36 -14.68
N ALA A 119 -0.11 7.53 -14.33
CA ALA A 119 -0.31 7.92 -12.95
C ALA A 119 -1.73 8.43 -12.75
N GLU A 120 -2.35 8.03 -11.64
CA GLU A 120 -3.65 8.49 -11.20
C GLU A 120 -3.51 9.25 -9.89
N ARG A 121 -4.16 10.41 -9.79
CA ARG A 121 -4.13 11.21 -8.57
C ARG A 121 -5.03 10.59 -7.51
N ILE A 122 -4.47 10.24 -6.35
CA ILE A 122 -5.20 9.78 -5.18
C ILE A 122 -5.58 11.00 -4.33
N PHE A 123 -6.85 11.05 -3.89
CA PHE A 123 -7.38 12.05 -2.96
C PHE A 123 -8.59 11.45 -2.23
N PRO A 124 -9.09 12.06 -1.13
CA PRO A 124 -10.24 11.53 -0.40
C PRO A 124 -11.46 11.33 -1.29
N GLY A 125 -11.94 10.08 -1.38
CA GLY A 125 -13.07 9.69 -2.22
C GLY A 125 -12.69 9.24 -3.63
N SER A 126 -11.42 9.32 -4.05
CA SER A 126 -10.98 8.78 -5.34
C SER A 126 -11.00 7.25 -5.34
N LEU A 127 -11.41 6.67 -6.47
CA LEU A 127 -11.50 5.22 -6.68
C LEU A 127 -10.67 4.85 -7.92
N HIS A 128 -9.88 3.80 -7.82
CA HIS A 128 -8.95 3.35 -8.84
C HIS A 128 -9.09 1.85 -9.05
N TYR A 129 -8.96 1.38 -10.30
CA TYR A 129 -9.11 -0.01 -10.67
C TYR A 129 -8.03 -0.42 -11.68
#